data_f24fadf9806cad1052441971b9303bbf
#
_entry.id   f24fadf9806cad1052441971b9303bbf
#
_cell.length_a   1.000
_cell.length_b   1.000
_cell.length_c   1.000
_cell.angle_alpha   90.00
_cell.angle_beta   90.00
_cell.angle_gamma   90.00
#
_symmetry.space_group_name_H-M   'P 1'
#
loop_
_entity.id
_entity.type
_entity.pdbx_description
1 polymer ?
#
loop_
_entity_poly.entity_id
_entity_poly.type
_entity_poly.pdbx_seq_one_letter_code
_entity_poly.pdbx_strand_id
1 'polypeptide(L)'
;MSKIERYQGNLRAFASGAEGLERTLFGSAAQADDLTSQVTAAFLRGWGIVGASEYPSLEDFNGAMYAMSQFLAYQHQVGVPEWHEDQEYYIGSICTHHGESYQSLTDANVGNEPPS
;
A
#
# COMPACT_ATOMS: atom_id res chain seq x y z
N MET A 1 17.16 16.17 -11.71
CA MET A 1 17.22 15.89 -10.26
C MET A 1 18.48 15.06 -9.98
N SER A 2 19.18 15.38 -8.90
CA SER A 2 20.32 14.55 -8.48
C SER A 2 19.84 13.19 -8.00
N LYS A 3 20.73 12.20 -8.10
CA LYS A 3 20.43 10.85 -7.59
C LYS A 3 20.18 10.93 -6.08
N ILE A 4 19.10 10.32 -5.66
CA ILE A 4 18.75 10.21 -4.24
C ILE A 4 19.47 8.98 -3.68
N GLU A 5 20.18 9.16 -2.57
CA GLU A 5 20.83 8.05 -1.90
C GLU A 5 19.80 7.25 -1.11
N ARG A 6 20.05 5.95 -0.95
CA ARG A 6 19.17 5.10 -0.19
C ARG A 6 19.16 5.52 1.28
N TYR A 7 17.98 5.55 1.88
CA TYR A 7 17.84 5.75 3.33
C TYR A 7 18.66 4.67 4.07
N GLN A 8 19.51 5.14 4.99
CA GLN A 8 20.43 4.25 5.71
C GLN A 8 19.74 3.66 6.94
N GLY A 9 18.83 2.72 6.70
CA GLY A 9 18.10 2.10 7.79
C GLY A 9 16.94 1.25 7.29
N ASN A 10 16.11 0.81 8.24
CA ASN A 10 14.87 0.09 7.96
C ASN A 10 13.75 1.11 7.76
N LEU A 11 13.23 1.19 6.54
CA LEU A 11 12.15 2.12 6.22
C LEU A 11 10.85 1.67 6.87
N ARG A 12 10.27 2.55 7.66
CA ARG A 12 8.97 2.29 8.29
C ARG A 12 7.95 3.33 7.85
N ALA A 13 6.68 2.94 7.90
CA ALA A 13 5.59 3.78 7.43
C ALA A 13 5.43 5.04 8.30
N PHE A 14 5.03 6.12 7.66
CA PHE A 14 4.62 7.34 8.38
C PHE A 14 3.52 6.99 9.38
N ALA A 15 3.62 7.53 10.59
CA ALA A 15 2.67 7.29 11.67
C ALA A 15 2.59 5.83 12.15
N SER A 16 3.61 5.00 11.85
CA SER A 16 3.64 3.62 12.35
C SER A 16 3.77 3.56 13.87
N GLY A 17 4.35 4.58 14.48
CA GLY A 17 4.47 4.70 15.94
C GLY A 17 3.35 5.49 16.59
N ALA A 18 2.28 5.80 15.87
CA ALA A 18 1.15 6.54 16.44
C ALA A 18 0.48 5.76 17.56
N GLU A 19 0.05 6.47 18.58
CA GLU A 19 -0.58 5.87 19.76
C GLU A 19 -2.07 6.16 19.78
N GLY A 20 -2.86 5.14 20.11
CA GLY A 20 -4.31 5.26 20.26
C GLY A 20 -4.98 5.84 19.02
N LEU A 21 -5.67 6.94 19.18
CA LEU A 21 -6.43 7.58 18.10
C LEU A 21 -5.65 8.62 17.31
N GLU A 22 -4.32 8.69 17.51
CA GLU A 22 -3.48 9.55 16.65
C GLU A 22 -3.52 9.11 15.19
N ARG A 23 -3.80 7.83 14.95
CA ARG A 23 -3.95 7.28 13.61
C ARG A 23 -5.08 6.26 13.63
N THR A 24 -6.05 6.45 12.75
CA THR A 24 -7.14 5.50 12.55
C THR A 24 -7.17 5.07 11.09
N LEU A 25 -8.02 4.10 10.76
CA LEU A 25 -8.31 3.81 9.36
C LEU A 25 -8.92 5.05 8.73
N PHE A 26 -8.56 5.32 7.48
CA PHE A 26 -9.09 6.48 6.76
C PHE A 26 -10.63 6.42 6.73
N GLY A 27 -11.26 7.50 7.20
CA GLY A 27 -12.71 7.59 7.23
C GLY A 27 -13.36 6.77 8.33
N SER A 28 -12.61 6.32 9.35
CA SER A 28 -13.12 5.47 10.42
C SER A 28 -12.48 5.85 11.75
N ALA A 29 -13.11 5.43 12.85
CA ALA A 29 -12.54 5.57 14.19
C ALA A 29 -11.74 4.31 14.61
N ALA A 30 -11.70 3.29 13.77
CA ALA A 30 -10.97 2.06 14.05
C ALA A 30 -9.51 2.20 13.69
N GLN A 31 -8.68 1.33 14.28
CA GLN A 31 -7.24 1.28 14.00
C GLN A 31 -6.89 -0.14 13.51
N ALA A 32 -6.06 -0.20 12.49
CA ALA A 32 -5.49 -1.46 12.01
C ALA A 32 -4.09 -1.22 11.48
N ASP A 33 -3.26 -2.25 11.53
CA ASP A 33 -1.85 -2.14 11.14
C ASP A 33 -1.52 -2.85 9.84
N ASP A 34 -2.33 -3.80 9.40
CA ASP A 34 -2.06 -4.55 8.18
C ASP A 34 -2.54 -3.79 6.94
N LEU A 35 -1.84 -4.00 5.82
CA LEU A 35 -2.14 -3.31 4.56
C LEU A 35 -3.54 -3.60 4.04
N THR A 36 -3.98 -4.85 4.14
CA THR A 36 -5.29 -5.24 3.61
C THR A 36 -6.42 -4.48 4.30
N SER A 37 -6.33 -4.31 5.62
CA SER A 37 -7.34 -3.58 6.37
C SER A 37 -7.32 -2.08 6.11
N GLN A 38 -6.19 -1.53 5.62
CA GLN A 38 -6.08 -0.10 5.32
C GLN A 38 -6.85 0.30 4.06
N VAL A 39 -6.95 -0.61 3.09
CA VAL A 39 -7.58 -0.32 1.80
C VAL A 39 -9.08 -0.56 1.90
N THR A 40 -9.76 0.40 2.50
CA THR A 40 -11.22 0.37 2.68
C THR A 40 -11.90 1.10 1.52
N ALA A 41 -13.23 1.00 1.44
CA ALA A 41 -14.01 1.75 0.46
C ALA A 41 -13.78 3.26 0.62
N ALA A 42 -13.67 3.74 1.86
CA ALA A 42 -13.38 5.15 2.15
C ALA A 42 -12.00 5.56 1.63
N PHE A 43 -11.00 4.71 1.83
CA PHE A 43 -9.64 4.95 1.33
C PHE A 43 -9.64 5.07 -0.20
N LEU A 44 -10.36 4.18 -0.88
CA LEU A 44 -10.42 4.18 -2.34
C LEU A 44 -11.16 5.40 -2.90
N ARG A 45 -12.10 5.96 -2.16
CA ARG A 45 -12.78 7.20 -2.56
C ARG A 45 -12.00 8.46 -2.17
N GLY A 46 -11.05 8.32 -1.24
CA GLY A 46 -10.30 9.45 -0.74
C GLY A 46 -11.21 10.48 -0.06
N TRP A 47 -10.84 11.74 -0.15
CA TRP A 47 -11.61 12.81 0.48
C TRP A 47 -12.92 13.14 -0.23
N GLY A 48 -13.29 12.40 -1.24
CA GLY A 48 -14.61 12.50 -1.86
C GLY A 48 -15.76 12.13 -0.91
N ILE A 49 -15.47 11.42 0.19
CA ILE A 49 -16.47 11.08 1.20
C ILE A 49 -16.67 12.18 2.24
N VAL A 50 -15.79 13.20 2.27
CA VAL A 50 -15.89 14.31 3.20
C VAL A 50 -16.91 15.30 2.67
N GLY A 51 -17.87 15.72 3.50
CA GLY A 51 -18.89 16.69 3.10
C GLY A 51 -18.30 18.04 2.72
N ALA A 52 -19.05 18.83 1.94
CA ALA A 52 -18.56 20.09 1.38
C ALA A 52 -18.14 21.11 2.44
N SER A 53 -18.70 21.04 3.64
CA SER A 53 -18.38 21.94 4.76
C SER A 53 -17.49 21.27 5.81
N GLU A 54 -17.00 20.07 5.52
CA GLU A 54 -16.14 19.32 6.44
C GLU A 54 -14.70 19.40 6.00
N TYR A 55 -13.79 19.29 6.97
CA TYR A 55 -12.35 19.26 6.70
C TYR A 55 -11.80 17.88 7.03
N PRO A 56 -10.77 17.43 6.27
CA PRO A 56 -10.09 16.18 6.64
C PRO A 56 -9.57 16.26 8.07
N SER A 57 -9.76 15.18 8.83
CA SER A 57 -9.28 15.14 10.21
C SER A 57 -7.78 14.83 10.26
N LEU A 58 -7.17 15.14 11.40
CA LEU A 58 -5.79 14.74 11.67
C LEU A 58 -5.62 13.22 11.49
N GLU A 59 -6.58 12.46 12.01
CA GLU A 59 -6.58 11.00 11.96
C GLU A 59 -6.65 10.50 10.51
N ASP A 60 -7.44 11.17 9.66
CA ASP A 60 -7.54 10.81 8.24
C ASP A 60 -6.22 11.05 7.51
N PHE A 61 -5.55 12.19 7.77
CA PHE A 61 -4.23 12.45 7.20
C PHE A 61 -3.23 11.39 7.63
N ASN A 62 -3.20 11.08 8.92
CA ASN A 62 -2.29 10.06 9.45
C ASN A 62 -2.59 8.71 8.83
N GLY A 63 -3.87 8.35 8.70
CA GLY A 63 -4.28 7.08 8.08
C GLY A 63 -3.86 6.97 6.62
N ALA A 64 -4.09 8.01 5.84
CA ALA A 64 -3.73 8.02 4.42
C ALA A 64 -2.21 7.94 4.22
N MET A 65 -1.46 8.77 4.95
CA MET A 65 0.01 8.77 4.84
C MET A 65 0.60 7.46 5.34
N TYR A 66 0.03 6.88 6.39
CA TYR A 66 0.46 5.59 6.91
C TYR A 66 0.29 4.49 5.86
N ALA A 67 -0.90 4.39 5.26
CA ALA A 67 -1.17 3.37 4.25
C ALA A 67 -0.22 3.49 3.07
N MET A 68 -0.06 4.69 2.52
CA MET A 68 0.82 4.91 1.37
C MET A 68 2.27 4.60 1.68
N SER A 69 2.77 5.07 2.82
CA SER A 69 4.17 4.82 3.20
C SER A 69 4.40 3.37 3.61
N GLN A 70 3.35 2.67 4.08
CA GLN A 70 3.45 1.25 4.37
C GLN A 70 3.66 0.44 3.08
N PHE A 71 2.99 0.82 1.98
CA PHE A 71 3.26 0.20 0.68
C PHE A 71 4.71 0.39 0.27
N LEU A 72 5.27 1.58 0.49
CA LEU A 72 6.68 1.84 0.18
C LEU A 72 7.62 1.01 1.05
N ALA A 73 7.31 0.91 2.34
CA ALA A 73 8.10 0.08 3.26
C ALA A 73 8.07 -1.39 2.85
N TYR A 74 6.91 -1.89 2.44
CA TYR A 74 6.78 -3.25 1.94
C TYR A 74 7.69 -3.48 0.74
N GLN A 75 7.67 -2.57 -0.24
CA GLN A 75 8.53 -2.67 -1.42
C GLN A 75 10.02 -2.70 -1.04
N HIS A 76 10.41 -1.92 -0.02
CA HIS A 76 11.79 -1.95 0.45
C HIS A 76 12.16 -3.27 1.11
N GLN A 77 11.20 -3.92 1.75
CA GLN A 77 11.45 -5.21 2.40
C GLN A 77 11.56 -6.35 1.39
N VAL A 78 10.70 -6.37 0.39
CA VAL A 78 10.65 -7.50 -0.55
C VAL A 78 11.35 -7.22 -1.88
N GLY A 79 11.57 -5.95 -2.22
CA GLY A 79 12.15 -5.54 -3.49
C GLY A 79 11.17 -5.62 -4.65
N VAL A 80 10.72 -6.83 -4.98
CA VAL A 80 9.70 -7.08 -5.99
C VAL A 80 8.50 -7.69 -5.29
N PRO A 81 7.28 -7.10 -5.47
CA PRO A 81 6.09 -7.59 -4.76
C PRO A 81 5.75 -9.04 -5.06
N GLU A 82 5.17 -9.69 -4.08
CA GLU A 82 4.72 -11.06 -4.20
C GLU A 82 3.48 -11.14 -5.10
N TRP A 83 3.34 -12.28 -5.79
CA TRP A 83 2.17 -12.54 -6.62
C TRP A 83 0.90 -12.59 -5.76
N HIS A 84 -0.18 -12.04 -6.29
CA HIS A 84 -1.51 -12.15 -5.68
C HIS A 84 -2.54 -12.41 -6.76
N GLU A 85 -3.54 -13.25 -6.44
CA GLU A 85 -4.55 -13.68 -7.41
C GLU A 85 -5.43 -12.54 -7.93
N ASP A 86 -5.60 -11.48 -7.16
CA ASP A 86 -6.43 -10.33 -7.54
C ASP A 86 -5.65 -9.23 -8.23
N GLN A 87 -4.32 -9.31 -8.24
CA GLN A 87 -3.49 -8.29 -8.87
C GLN A 87 -3.45 -8.48 -10.37
N GLU A 88 -3.66 -7.40 -11.10
CA GLU A 88 -3.56 -7.40 -12.55
C GLU A 88 -2.11 -7.15 -12.98
N TYR A 89 -1.61 -8.00 -13.87
CA TYR A 89 -0.26 -7.90 -14.42
C TYR A 89 -0.33 -7.70 -15.92
N TYR A 90 0.73 -7.14 -16.48
CA TYR A 90 0.86 -6.87 -17.91
C TYR A 90 2.16 -7.46 -18.43
N ILE A 91 2.30 -7.54 -19.75
CA ILE A 91 3.55 -8.03 -20.36
C ILE A 91 4.72 -7.27 -19.77
N GLY A 92 5.69 -8.00 -19.22
CA GLY A 92 6.89 -7.43 -18.63
C GLY A 92 6.81 -7.17 -17.13
N SER A 93 5.61 -7.25 -16.53
CA SER A 93 5.48 -7.14 -15.08
C SER A 93 6.20 -8.27 -14.38
N ILE A 94 6.85 -7.97 -13.26
CA ILE A 94 7.64 -8.95 -12.49
C ILE A 94 7.01 -9.10 -11.11
N CYS A 95 6.90 -10.34 -10.65
CA CYS A 95 6.49 -10.65 -9.28
C CYS A 95 7.37 -11.74 -8.71
N THR A 96 7.30 -11.94 -7.40
CA THR A 96 7.92 -13.10 -6.75
C THR A 96 6.83 -14.06 -6.31
N HIS A 97 7.14 -15.34 -6.31
CA HIS A 97 6.22 -16.38 -5.86
C HIS A 97 7.01 -17.60 -5.44
N HIS A 98 6.78 -18.06 -4.21
CA HIS A 98 7.51 -19.20 -3.63
C HIS A 98 9.04 -19.07 -3.77
N GLY A 99 9.54 -17.84 -3.54
CA GLY A 99 10.99 -17.58 -3.55
C GLY A 99 11.62 -17.38 -4.91
N GLU A 100 10.84 -17.41 -5.99
CA GLU A 100 11.32 -17.22 -7.35
C GLU A 100 10.68 -16.02 -8.01
N SER A 101 11.37 -15.43 -8.99
CA SER A 101 10.85 -14.29 -9.75
C SER A 101 10.24 -14.77 -11.07
N TYR A 102 9.13 -14.15 -11.45
CA TYR A 102 8.40 -14.46 -12.67
C TYR A 102 8.07 -13.20 -13.43
N GLN A 103 7.98 -13.29 -14.74
CA GLN A 103 7.60 -12.20 -15.62
C GLN A 103 6.32 -12.56 -16.37
N SER A 104 5.35 -11.65 -16.40
CA SER A 104 4.12 -11.89 -17.15
C SER A 104 4.37 -11.85 -18.65
N LEU A 105 3.77 -12.79 -19.35
CA LEU A 105 3.86 -12.89 -20.82
C LEU A 105 2.60 -12.39 -21.50
N THR A 106 1.58 -12.02 -20.75
CA THR A 106 0.30 -11.54 -21.29
C THR A 106 -0.15 -10.29 -20.59
N ASP A 107 -0.97 -9.49 -21.29
CA ASP A 107 -1.66 -8.34 -20.69
C ASP A 107 -2.92 -8.80 -19.96
N ALA A 108 -3.42 -7.93 -19.06
CA ALA A 108 -4.63 -8.20 -18.27
C ALA A 108 -4.58 -9.58 -17.60
N ASN A 109 -3.42 -9.92 -17.08
CA ASN A 109 -3.15 -11.24 -16.48
C ASN A 109 -3.55 -11.22 -15.02
N VAL A 110 -4.70 -11.83 -14.72
CA VAL A 110 -5.26 -11.90 -13.37
C VAL A 110 -5.60 -13.34 -13.04
N GLY A 111 -5.23 -13.78 -11.84
CA GLY A 111 -5.62 -15.10 -11.35
C GLY A 111 -4.81 -16.27 -11.90
N ASN A 112 -3.78 -16.03 -12.68
CA ASN A 112 -2.96 -17.07 -13.27
C ASN A 112 -1.69 -17.27 -12.43
N GLU A 113 -1.73 -18.20 -11.50
CA GLU A 113 -0.61 -18.45 -10.59
C GLU A 113 0.64 -18.89 -11.35
N PRO A 114 1.81 -18.23 -11.13
CA PRO A 114 3.05 -18.64 -11.78
C PRO A 114 3.57 -19.97 -11.19
N PRO A 115 4.24 -20.78 -12.01
CA PRO A 115 4.35 -20.68 -13.47
C PRO A 115 3.12 -21.20 -14.17
N SER A 116 2.62 -20.50 -15.20
CA SER A 116 1.45 -20.95 -15.95
C SER A 116 1.54 -20.52 -17.40
#